data_5909e486fa71688e10d5a3d371f40b09
#
_entry.id   5909e486fa71688e10d5a3d371f40b09
#
_cell.length_a   1.000
_cell.length_b   1.000
_cell.length_c   1.000
_cell.angle_alpha   90.00
_cell.angle_beta   90.00
_cell.angle_gamma   90.00
#
_symmetry.space_group_name_H-M   'P 1'
#
loop_
_entity.id
_entity.type
_entity.pdbx_description
1 polymer ?
#
loop_
_entity_poly.entity_id
_entity_poly.type
_entity_poly.pdbx_seq_one_letter_code
_entity_poly.pdbx_strand_id
1 'polypeptide(L)'
;MKNKIICLIALLLITTILFAGCSDNKKPENQNVDYSQYSFVNTSWTRDAEHDIETLRFGADGKFTYHCACGNPVNDSDLCEGYTYDDATKTITLNCIETTDEMVTTIKIVKCDGNSLQLDFNGEIRIFTK
;
A
#
# COMPACT_ATOMS: atom_id res chain seq x y z
N MET A 1 49.37 31.59 -10.73
CA MET A 1 48.79 30.91 -9.57
C MET A 1 47.49 31.54 -9.04
N LYS A 2 47.15 32.77 -9.41
CA LYS A 2 45.92 33.47 -8.87
C LYS A 2 44.59 32.93 -9.45
N ASN A 3 44.59 32.36 -10.65
CA ASN A 3 43.34 31.92 -11.30
C ASN A 3 42.82 30.55 -10.86
N LYS A 4 43.65 29.72 -10.23
CA LYS A 4 43.21 28.42 -9.72
C LYS A 4 42.43 28.47 -8.41
N ILE A 5 42.69 29.50 -7.61
CA ILE A 5 42.04 29.71 -6.30
C ILE A 5 40.60 30.21 -6.48
N ILE A 6 40.36 31.04 -7.52
CA ILE A 6 39.05 31.61 -7.79
C ILE A 6 38.07 30.49 -8.29
N CYS A 7 38.54 29.54 -9.08
CA CYS A 7 37.71 28.40 -9.49
C CYS A 7 37.33 27.48 -8.35
N LEU A 8 38.19 27.31 -7.35
CA LEU A 8 37.95 26.45 -6.18
C LEU A 8 36.90 27.04 -5.24
N ILE A 9 36.89 28.38 -5.09
CA ILE A 9 35.91 29.10 -4.26
C ILE A 9 34.54 29.12 -4.98
N ALA A 10 34.49 29.23 -6.29
CA ALA A 10 33.25 29.18 -7.04
C ALA A 10 32.61 27.79 -7.02
N LEU A 11 33.42 26.71 -6.96
CA LEU A 11 32.91 25.35 -6.86
C LEU A 11 32.37 25.02 -5.45
N LEU A 12 32.92 25.67 -4.40
CA LEU A 12 32.45 25.47 -3.01
C LEU A 12 31.13 26.18 -2.71
N LEU A 13 30.79 27.24 -3.45
CA LEU A 13 29.57 28.00 -3.27
C LEU A 13 28.34 27.36 -3.95
N ILE A 14 28.54 26.44 -4.88
CA ILE A 14 27.44 25.78 -5.59
C ILE A 14 26.90 24.56 -4.80
N THR A 15 27.69 24.02 -3.86
CA THR A 15 27.30 22.82 -3.10
C THR A 15 26.47 23.10 -1.86
N THR A 16 26.27 24.36 -1.46
CA THR A 16 25.51 24.70 -0.25
C THR A 16 24.04 25.06 -0.46
N ILE A 17 23.53 25.02 -1.70
CA ILE A 17 22.13 25.41 -1.98
C ILE A 17 21.20 24.17 -2.12
N LEU A 18 21.71 22.94 -2.02
CA LEU A 18 20.90 21.73 -2.27
C LEU A 18 20.34 21.04 -1.01
N PHE A 19 20.46 21.64 0.19
CA PHE A 19 19.89 21.07 1.41
C PHE A 19 18.89 21.98 2.15
N ALA A 20 18.20 22.85 1.42
CA ALA A 20 16.94 23.41 1.88
C ALA A 20 15.82 22.50 1.36
N GLY A 21 15.88 21.22 1.65
CA GLY A 21 14.77 20.30 1.49
C GLY A 21 13.72 20.65 2.52
N CYS A 22 12.68 21.35 2.11
CA CYS A 22 11.46 21.52 2.86
C CYS A 22 10.97 20.15 3.32
N SER A 23 10.96 19.96 4.63
CA SER A 23 10.13 18.97 5.30
C SER A 23 8.68 19.47 5.23
N ASP A 24 8.12 19.51 4.05
CA ASP A 24 6.68 19.60 3.89
C ASP A 24 6.14 18.20 4.15
N ASN A 25 5.54 18.01 5.32
CA ASN A 25 4.55 16.98 5.59
C ASN A 25 3.32 17.22 4.69
N LYS A 26 3.51 17.12 3.37
CA LYS A 26 2.40 16.96 2.44
C LYS A 26 1.86 15.55 2.66
N LYS A 27 0.69 15.47 3.30
CA LYS A 27 -0.27 14.38 3.14
C LYS A 27 -0.17 13.96 1.67
N PRO A 28 0.05 12.68 1.34
CA PRO A 28 0.17 12.25 -0.05
C PRO A 28 -1.06 12.73 -0.81
N GLU A 29 -0.84 13.66 -1.73
CA GLU A 29 -1.85 14.18 -2.64
C GLU A 29 -2.37 12.96 -3.41
N ASN A 30 -3.67 12.77 -3.35
CA ASN A 30 -4.44 11.69 -3.94
C ASN A 30 -4.09 11.60 -5.44
N GLN A 31 -2.99 10.92 -5.78
CA GLN A 31 -2.69 10.59 -7.16
C GLN A 31 -3.85 9.73 -7.61
N ASN A 32 -4.50 10.14 -8.68
CA ASN A 32 -5.58 9.39 -9.32
C ASN A 32 -4.96 8.12 -9.95
N VAL A 33 -4.65 7.15 -9.09
CA VAL A 33 -4.03 5.89 -9.50
C VAL A 33 -5.15 4.99 -9.99
N ASP A 34 -5.04 4.50 -11.22
CA ASP A 34 -5.96 3.53 -11.80
C ASP A 34 -5.36 2.13 -11.73
N TYR A 35 -5.89 1.30 -10.86
CA TYR A 35 -5.50 -0.11 -10.70
C TYR A 35 -6.36 -1.08 -11.54
N SER A 36 -7.25 -0.60 -12.41
CA SER A 36 -8.21 -1.44 -13.16
C SER A 36 -7.57 -2.54 -14.01
N GLN A 37 -6.29 -2.39 -14.35
CA GLN A 37 -5.52 -3.36 -15.14
C GLN A 37 -5.19 -4.67 -14.38
N TYR A 38 -5.29 -4.67 -13.05
CA TYR A 38 -4.92 -5.84 -12.25
C TYR A 38 -6.11 -6.75 -11.98
N SER A 39 -5.92 -8.06 -12.18
CA SER A 39 -6.98 -9.07 -12.11
C SER A 39 -7.61 -9.26 -10.74
N PHE A 40 -6.95 -8.82 -9.66
CA PHE A 40 -7.51 -8.86 -8.30
C PHE A 40 -8.43 -7.68 -7.98
N VAL A 41 -8.44 -6.64 -8.83
CA VAL A 41 -9.17 -5.39 -8.62
C VAL A 41 -10.63 -5.52 -9.08
N ASN A 42 -11.53 -4.77 -8.45
CA ASN A 42 -12.98 -4.76 -8.70
C ASN A 42 -13.68 -6.13 -8.56
N THR A 43 -13.05 -7.05 -7.85
CA THR A 43 -13.58 -8.39 -7.55
C THR A 43 -13.81 -8.51 -6.05
N SER A 44 -14.92 -9.14 -5.64
CA SER A 44 -15.13 -9.55 -4.26
C SER A 44 -14.50 -10.92 -4.06
N TRP A 45 -13.55 -11.00 -3.16
CA TRP A 45 -12.81 -12.19 -2.82
C TRP A 45 -13.26 -12.69 -1.46
N THR A 46 -13.70 -13.94 -1.37
CA THR A 46 -14.25 -14.54 -0.15
C THR A 46 -13.41 -15.72 0.33
N ARG A 47 -13.34 -15.87 1.64
CA ARG A 47 -12.72 -17.02 2.30
C ARG A 47 -13.62 -17.51 3.43
N ASP A 48 -13.83 -18.81 3.52
CA ASP A 48 -14.41 -19.45 4.70
C ASP A 48 -13.29 -19.72 5.73
N ALA A 49 -13.39 -19.09 6.88
CA ALA A 49 -12.43 -19.19 7.98
C ALA A 49 -13.12 -19.88 9.18
N GLU A 50 -13.28 -21.19 9.11
CA GLU A 50 -13.81 -22.10 10.14
C GLU A 50 -15.19 -21.76 10.71
N HIS A 51 -15.46 -20.50 11.04
CA HIS A 51 -16.74 -20.04 11.59
C HIS A 51 -17.19 -18.70 10.99
N ASP A 52 -16.37 -18.10 10.13
CA ASP A 52 -16.55 -16.74 9.65
C ASP A 52 -16.30 -16.66 8.14
N ILE A 53 -17.06 -15.81 7.46
CA ILE A 53 -16.80 -15.49 6.05
C ILE A 53 -16.07 -14.16 6.00
N GLU A 54 -14.84 -14.20 5.51
CA GLU A 54 -14.07 -12.99 5.20
C GLU A 54 -14.30 -12.59 3.75
N THR A 55 -14.51 -11.32 3.51
CA THR A 55 -14.64 -10.74 2.18
C THR A 55 -13.68 -9.57 2.02
N LEU A 56 -12.89 -9.59 0.95
CA LEU A 56 -11.97 -8.52 0.54
C LEU A 56 -12.40 -7.92 -0.79
N ARG A 57 -12.23 -6.61 -0.94
CA ARG A 57 -12.37 -5.94 -2.23
C ARG A 57 -11.34 -4.82 -2.36
N PHE A 58 -10.67 -4.79 -3.51
CA PHE A 58 -9.73 -3.75 -3.92
C PHE A 58 -10.35 -2.97 -5.07
N GLY A 59 -10.64 -1.69 -4.88
CA GLY A 59 -11.20 -0.82 -5.90
C GLY A 59 -10.12 -0.32 -6.87
N ALA A 60 -10.49 -0.05 -8.13
CA ALA A 60 -9.57 0.55 -9.11
C ALA A 60 -9.08 1.94 -8.68
N ASP A 61 -9.85 2.63 -7.88
CA ASP A 61 -9.57 3.94 -7.29
C ASP A 61 -8.68 3.90 -6.05
N GLY A 62 -8.12 2.73 -5.72
CA GLY A 62 -7.27 2.54 -4.54
C GLY A 62 -8.04 2.36 -3.23
N LYS A 63 -9.38 2.22 -3.27
CA LYS A 63 -10.16 1.91 -2.08
C LYS A 63 -10.04 0.44 -1.70
N PHE A 64 -9.99 0.20 -0.41
CA PHE A 64 -9.97 -1.14 0.17
C PHE A 64 -11.19 -1.33 1.06
N THR A 65 -11.81 -2.51 0.96
CA THR A 65 -12.86 -2.93 1.89
C THR A 65 -12.59 -4.35 2.39
N TYR A 66 -12.75 -4.54 3.67
CA TYR A 66 -12.70 -5.83 4.34
C TYR A 66 -13.97 -6.01 5.16
N HIS A 67 -14.55 -7.18 5.10
CA HIS A 67 -15.70 -7.55 5.91
C HIS A 67 -15.48 -8.96 6.46
N CYS A 68 -15.66 -9.10 7.78
CA CYS A 68 -15.70 -10.40 8.46
C CYS A 68 -17.09 -10.59 9.07
N ALA A 69 -17.75 -11.69 8.75
CA ALA A 69 -19.04 -12.07 9.35
C ALA A 69 -18.87 -12.70 10.75
N CYS A 70 -17.87 -12.29 11.51
CA CYS A 70 -17.46 -12.88 12.79
C CYS A 70 -18.28 -12.41 14.00
N GLY A 71 -19.46 -11.84 13.78
CA GLY A 71 -20.33 -11.37 14.87
C GLY A 71 -19.78 -10.19 15.67
N ASN A 72 -18.58 -9.71 15.32
CA ASN A 72 -17.99 -8.52 15.91
C ASN A 72 -18.30 -7.32 15.01
N PRO A 73 -18.96 -6.26 15.53
CA PRO A 73 -19.39 -5.11 14.72
C PRO A 73 -18.22 -4.23 14.23
N VAL A 74 -16.99 -4.53 14.62
CA VAL A 74 -15.82 -3.79 14.16
C VAL A 74 -15.46 -4.31 12.76
N ASN A 75 -15.99 -3.62 11.74
CA ASN A 75 -15.50 -3.78 10.38
C ASN A 75 -14.10 -3.20 10.31
N ASP A 76 -13.08 -4.02 10.13
CA ASP A 76 -11.69 -3.56 9.96
C ASP A 76 -11.52 -2.61 8.76
N SER A 77 -12.50 -2.58 7.83
CA SER A 77 -12.55 -1.61 6.74
C SER A 77 -12.65 -0.16 7.19
N ASP A 78 -13.19 0.09 8.39
CA ASP A 78 -13.30 1.45 8.92
C ASP A 78 -11.94 1.99 9.39
N LEU A 79 -10.95 1.11 9.53
CA LEU A 79 -9.59 1.46 9.95
C LEU A 79 -8.67 1.78 8.77
N CYS A 80 -8.99 1.31 7.57
CA CYS A 80 -8.15 1.49 6.38
C CYS A 80 -8.93 2.18 5.26
N GLU A 81 -8.49 3.39 4.89
CA GLU A 81 -9.15 4.20 3.85
C GLU A 81 -8.85 3.72 2.42
N GLY A 82 -7.78 2.95 2.21
CA GLY A 82 -7.38 2.52 0.89
C GLY A 82 -6.13 1.67 0.88
N TYR A 83 -5.58 1.48 -0.34
CA TYR A 83 -4.36 0.72 -0.54
C TYR A 83 -3.49 1.32 -1.64
N THR A 84 -2.22 0.95 -1.63
CA THR A 84 -1.30 1.10 -2.76
C THR A 84 -0.79 -0.28 -3.18
N TYR A 85 -0.43 -0.43 -4.45
CA TYR A 85 0.10 -1.68 -4.98
C TYR A 85 1.40 -1.45 -5.74
N ASP A 86 2.42 -2.21 -5.38
CA ASP A 86 3.70 -2.28 -6.08
C ASP A 86 3.76 -3.56 -6.90
N ASP A 87 3.69 -3.42 -8.23
CA ASP A 87 3.70 -4.55 -9.16
C ASP A 87 5.05 -5.26 -9.21
N ALA A 88 6.15 -4.57 -8.98
CA ALA A 88 7.49 -5.16 -9.00
C ALA A 88 7.71 -6.16 -7.85
N THR A 89 7.18 -5.84 -6.67
CA THR A 89 7.28 -6.69 -5.47
C THR A 89 6.03 -7.51 -5.20
N LYS A 90 4.94 -7.27 -5.97
CA LYS A 90 3.61 -7.87 -5.75
C LYS A 90 3.04 -7.57 -4.35
N THR A 91 3.32 -6.37 -3.85
CA THR A 91 2.98 -5.97 -2.49
C THR A 91 1.86 -4.95 -2.47
N ILE A 92 0.84 -5.23 -1.67
CA ILE A 92 -0.24 -4.31 -1.31
C ILE A 92 0.11 -3.70 0.04
N THR A 93 0.05 -2.38 0.14
CA THR A 93 0.18 -1.66 1.41
C THR A 93 -1.14 -0.99 1.72
N LEU A 94 -1.73 -1.29 2.88
CA LEU A 94 -2.97 -0.71 3.35
C LEU A 94 -2.70 0.65 4.00
N ASN A 95 -3.50 1.65 3.65
CA ASN A 95 -3.45 2.99 4.21
C ASN A 95 -4.46 3.08 5.35
N CYS A 96 -4.01 2.79 6.58
CA CYS A 96 -4.87 2.73 7.74
C CYS A 96 -4.75 4.02 8.57
N ILE A 97 -5.88 4.49 9.15
CA ILE A 97 -5.96 5.71 9.96
C ILE A 97 -5.26 5.49 11.30
N GLU A 98 -5.47 4.31 11.87
CA GLU A 98 -4.82 3.87 13.11
C GLU A 98 -4.17 2.52 12.87
N THR A 99 -2.96 2.35 13.36
CA THR A 99 -2.24 1.08 13.30
C THR A 99 -1.97 0.60 14.72
N THR A 100 -2.28 -0.67 14.98
CA THR A 100 -1.83 -1.37 16.19
C THR A 100 -0.66 -2.28 15.83
N ASP A 101 0.15 -2.67 16.80
CA ASP A 101 1.30 -3.55 16.59
C ASP A 101 0.92 -4.93 16.01
N GLU A 102 -0.35 -5.32 16.14
CA GLU A 102 -0.90 -6.59 15.63
C GLU A 102 -1.47 -6.47 14.21
N MET A 103 -1.60 -5.25 13.68
CA MET A 103 -2.26 -5.02 12.41
C MET A 103 -1.32 -5.26 11.23
N VAL A 104 -1.71 -6.16 10.33
CA VAL A 104 -0.98 -6.40 9.09
C VAL A 104 -1.36 -5.34 8.05
N THR A 105 -0.46 -4.39 7.82
CA THR A 105 -0.65 -3.32 6.82
C THR A 105 0.00 -3.62 5.48
N THR A 106 0.83 -4.66 5.40
CA THR A 106 1.54 -5.05 4.18
C THR A 106 1.21 -6.50 3.84
N ILE A 107 0.65 -6.70 2.64
CA ILE A 107 0.15 -7.99 2.16
C ILE A 107 0.84 -8.30 0.84
N LYS A 108 1.36 -9.51 0.66
CA LYS A 108 1.98 -9.91 -0.59
C LYS A 108 1.05 -10.81 -1.40
N ILE A 109 0.87 -10.49 -2.69
CA ILE A 109 0.16 -11.38 -3.61
C ILE A 109 1.10 -12.53 -4.00
N VAL A 110 0.76 -13.75 -3.57
CA VAL A 110 1.49 -14.97 -3.91
C VAL A 110 1.04 -15.50 -5.27
N LYS A 111 -0.28 -15.49 -5.49
CA LYS A 111 -0.89 -15.95 -6.73
C LYS A 111 -2.24 -15.26 -6.95
N CYS A 112 -2.54 -14.92 -8.21
CA CYS A 112 -3.87 -14.53 -8.64
C CYS A 112 -4.13 -15.14 -10.03
N ASP A 113 -5.13 -16.04 -10.15
CA ASP A 113 -5.44 -16.75 -11.41
C ASP A 113 -6.85 -16.46 -11.93
N GLY A 114 -7.48 -15.42 -11.43
CA GLY A 114 -8.81 -15.00 -11.85
C GLY A 114 -9.96 -15.70 -11.11
N ASN A 115 -9.76 -16.85 -10.49
CA ASN A 115 -10.72 -17.56 -9.63
C ASN A 115 -10.26 -17.65 -8.18
N SER A 116 -8.95 -17.55 -7.95
CA SER A 116 -8.31 -17.65 -6.66
C SER A 116 -7.31 -16.51 -6.47
N LEU A 117 -7.30 -15.94 -5.29
CA LEU A 117 -6.35 -14.94 -4.82
C LEU A 117 -5.66 -15.48 -3.56
N GLN A 118 -4.35 -15.71 -3.64
CA GLN A 118 -3.54 -16.15 -2.51
C GLN A 118 -2.73 -14.97 -1.99
N LEU A 119 -2.94 -14.65 -0.73
CA LEU A 119 -2.32 -13.53 -0.04
C LEU A 119 -1.47 -14.03 1.13
N ASP A 120 -0.30 -13.46 1.29
CA ASP A 120 0.59 -13.67 2.41
C ASP A 120 0.45 -12.50 3.41
N PHE A 121 -0.03 -12.82 4.59
CA PHE A 121 -0.17 -11.92 5.74
C PHE A 121 0.93 -12.24 6.76
N ASN A 122 2.12 -11.69 6.57
CA ASN A 122 3.27 -11.91 7.46
C ASN A 122 3.65 -13.40 7.65
N GLY A 123 3.61 -14.19 6.58
CA GLY A 123 3.93 -15.62 6.60
C GLY A 123 2.72 -16.55 6.72
N GLU A 124 1.53 -16.00 6.96
CA GLU A 124 0.27 -16.76 6.90
C GLU A 124 -0.35 -16.64 5.50
N ILE A 125 -0.40 -17.73 4.76
CA ILE A 125 -1.04 -17.77 3.44
C ILE A 125 -2.54 -17.96 3.60
N ARG A 126 -3.32 -16.99 3.08
CA ARG A 126 -4.78 -17.07 3.02
C ARG A 126 -5.23 -17.15 1.57
N ILE A 127 -6.18 -18.05 1.29
CA ILE A 127 -6.70 -18.31 -0.05
C ILE A 127 -8.15 -17.84 -0.11
N PHE A 128 -8.39 -16.90 -1.01
CA PHE A 128 -9.72 -16.35 -1.29
C PHE A 128 -10.19 -16.82 -2.68
N THR A 129 -11.49 -16.94 -2.85
CA THR A 129 -12.15 -17.28 -4.12
C THR A 129 -13.22 -16.26 -4.46
N LYS A 130 -13.66 -16.24 -5.73
CA LYS A 130 -14.79 -15.41 -6.17
C LYS A 130 -16.11 -15.99 -5.68
#